data_b158011a5fbd7f3c5773aed3bfddc5df
#
_entry.id   b158011a5fbd7f3c5773aed3bfddc5df
#
_cell.length_a   1.000
_cell.length_b   1.000
_cell.length_c   1.000
_cell.angle_alpha   90.00
_cell.angle_beta   90.00
_cell.angle_gamma   90.00
#
_symmetry.space_group_name_H-M   'P 1'
#
loop_
_entity.id
_entity.type
_entity.pdbx_description
1 polymer ?
#
loop_
_entity_poly.entity_id
_entity_poly.type
_entity_poly.pdbx_seq_one_letter_code
_entity_poly.pdbx_strand_id
1 'polypeptide(L)'
;PNAAWPKITVHTQARSINEEAAKLAADNGGKIGYFLALPMDDPDAALREIAYVYDVLKAPGVGLYTSYGAEWLGDKRFNPVFEELNRRKAVLYTHPTDAACCQNLIPRVANQMLEYPMDTTRTIASLIISETATRCPDVRFIFSHAGGTLIGVAGRLLGAEMTADTLAKPPAPNSRLYHLRRF
;
A
#
# COMPACT_ATOMS: atom_id res chain seq x y z
N PRO A 1 30.18 -12.63 24.36
CA PRO A 1 29.03 -12.15 25.07
C PRO A 1 28.09 -11.56 24.03
N ASN A 2 27.10 -12.35 23.61
CA ASN A 2 26.08 -11.91 22.68
C ASN A 2 25.17 -10.94 23.44
N ALA A 3 25.35 -9.65 23.25
CA ALA A 3 24.31 -8.68 23.59
C ALA A 3 23.10 -9.04 22.72
N ALA A 4 22.11 -9.69 23.31
CA ALA A 4 20.85 -9.89 22.65
C ALA A 4 20.27 -8.50 22.35
N TRP A 5 20.13 -8.18 21.08
CA TRP A 5 19.38 -7.00 20.67
C TRP A 5 18.01 -7.05 21.38
N PRO A 6 17.56 -5.95 21.98
CA PRO A 6 16.23 -5.94 22.57
C PRO A 6 15.25 -6.40 21.51
N LYS A 7 14.31 -7.28 21.87
CA LYS A 7 13.20 -7.67 20.99
C LYS A 7 12.37 -6.41 20.72
N ILE A 8 12.81 -5.66 19.71
CA ILE A 8 12.07 -4.51 19.22
C ILE A 8 10.88 -5.11 18.49
N THR A 9 9.69 -4.89 19.00
CA THR A 9 8.47 -5.32 18.31
C THR A 9 8.26 -4.45 17.08
N VAL A 10 7.62 -4.97 16.04
CA VAL A 10 7.29 -4.21 14.81
C VAL A 10 6.56 -2.89 15.16
N HIS A 11 5.77 -2.89 16.23
CA HIS A 11 5.06 -1.71 16.73
C HIS A 11 5.98 -0.61 17.26
N THR A 12 6.96 -0.96 18.08
CA THR A 12 7.93 0.01 18.63
C THR A 12 8.86 0.53 17.55
N GLN A 13 9.18 -0.28 16.55
CA GLN A 13 9.95 0.16 15.40
C GLN A 13 9.18 1.18 14.55
N ALA A 14 7.93 0.91 14.22
CA ALA A 14 7.10 1.82 13.43
C ALA A 14 7.01 3.20 14.13
N ARG A 15 6.70 3.22 15.43
CA ARG A 15 6.61 4.45 16.22
C ARG A 15 7.92 5.25 16.19
N SER A 16 9.03 4.62 16.49
CA SER A 16 10.34 5.29 16.52
C SER A 16 10.75 5.85 15.16
N ILE A 17 10.52 5.09 14.08
CA ILE A 17 10.81 5.54 12.71
C ILE A 17 9.91 6.72 12.35
N ASN A 18 8.64 6.68 12.72
CA ASN A 18 7.67 7.73 12.43
C ASN A 18 8.03 9.05 13.13
N GLU A 19 8.43 8.98 14.40
CA GLU A 19 8.87 10.15 15.18
C GLU A 19 10.14 10.75 14.59
N GLU A 20 11.11 9.93 14.20
CA GLU A 20 12.34 10.39 13.58
C GLU A 20 12.10 11.03 12.21
N ALA A 21 11.23 10.46 11.39
CA ALA A 21 10.86 11.02 10.09
C ALA A 21 10.16 12.38 10.23
N ALA A 22 9.23 12.49 11.17
CA ALA A 22 8.54 13.74 11.46
C ALA A 22 9.50 14.81 11.97
N LYS A 23 10.44 14.43 12.87
CA LYS A 23 11.49 15.31 13.37
C LYS A 23 12.42 15.78 12.25
N LEU A 24 12.87 14.87 11.39
CA LEU A 24 13.73 15.21 10.26
C LEU A 24 13.07 16.23 9.33
N ALA A 25 11.78 16.06 9.04
CA ALA A 25 11.03 16.99 8.21
C ALA A 25 10.93 18.38 8.88
N ALA A 26 10.66 18.42 10.18
CA ALA A 26 10.60 19.68 10.94
C ALA A 26 11.94 20.39 10.99
N ASP A 27 13.03 19.68 11.28
CA ASP A 27 14.39 20.22 11.34
C ASP A 27 14.86 20.80 9.98
N ASN A 28 14.26 20.35 8.88
CA ASN A 28 14.54 20.84 7.53
C ASN A 28 13.50 21.87 7.02
N GLY A 29 12.72 22.47 7.91
CA GLY A 29 11.77 23.53 7.57
C GLY A 29 10.66 23.07 6.60
N GLY A 30 10.28 21.79 6.65
CA GLY A 30 9.22 21.22 5.80
C GLY A 30 9.63 21.01 4.34
N LYS A 31 10.91 21.11 4.00
CA LYS A 31 11.41 20.83 2.63
C LYS A 31 11.46 19.35 2.29
N ILE A 32 11.38 18.49 3.30
CA ILE A 32 11.38 17.05 3.16
C ILE A 32 9.94 16.55 3.40
N GLY A 33 9.36 15.89 2.40
CA GLY A 33 8.11 15.14 2.56
C GLY A 33 8.38 13.72 3.06
N TYR A 34 7.38 13.11 3.70
CA TYR A 34 7.52 11.76 4.25
C TYR A 34 6.20 11.01 4.27
N PHE A 35 6.28 9.69 4.22
CA PHE A 35 5.18 8.79 4.49
C PHE A 35 5.51 7.97 5.73
N LEU A 36 4.58 7.87 6.65
CA LEU A 36 4.79 7.17 7.92
C LEU A 36 4.36 5.71 7.83
N ALA A 37 5.08 4.83 8.53
CA ALA A 37 4.87 3.39 8.51
C ALA A 37 3.74 2.97 9.46
N LEU A 38 3.01 1.91 9.08
CA LEU A 38 2.02 1.26 9.92
C LEU A 38 2.42 -0.19 10.20
N PRO A 39 2.23 -0.68 11.44
CA PRO A 39 2.54 -2.07 11.80
C PRO A 39 1.42 -3.02 11.35
N MET A 40 1.30 -3.26 10.04
CA MET A 40 0.20 -3.98 9.41
C MET A 40 0.11 -5.47 9.79
N ASP A 41 1.16 -6.04 10.40
CA ASP A 41 1.12 -7.41 10.93
C ASP A 41 0.09 -7.56 12.08
N ASP A 42 -0.24 -6.46 12.74
CA ASP A 42 -1.28 -6.37 13.77
C ASP A 42 -2.23 -5.20 13.44
N PRO A 43 -3.43 -5.47 12.90
CA PRO A 43 -4.38 -4.43 12.53
C PRO A 43 -4.81 -3.52 13.69
N ASP A 44 -4.91 -4.04 14.91
CA ASP A 44 -5.26 -3.21 16.08
C ASP A 44 -4.13 -2.23 16.43
N ALA A 45 -2.88 -2.67 16.31
CA ALA A 45 -1.76 -1.77 16.47
C ALA A 45 -1.66 -0.76 15.33
N ALA A 46 -1.97 -1.16 14.11
CA ALA A 46 -2.04 -0.24 12.97
C ALA A 46 -3.10 0.85 13.20
N LEU A 47 -4.27 0.51 13.71
CA LEU A 47 -5.30 1.49 14.06
C LEU A 47 -4.84 2.50 15.13
N ARG A 48 -4.15 2.03 16.16
CA ARG A 48 -3.55 2.92 17.19
C ARG A 48 -2.48 3.82 16.60
N GLU A 49 -1.66 3.28 15.70
CA GLU A 49 -0.61 4.04 15.03
C GLU A 49 -1.19 5.08 14.05
N ILE A 50 -2.25 4.75 13.32
CA ILE A 50 -2.96 5.71 12.46
C ILE A 50 -3.43 6.93 13.27
N ALA A 51 -4.04 6.70 14.43
CA ALA A 51 -4.45 7.80 15.28
C ALA A 51 -3.25 8.69 15.67
N TYR A 52 -2.15 8.08 16.06
CA TYR A 52 -0.96 8.82 16.47
C TYR A 52 -0.33 9.61 15.29
N VAL A 53 -0.11 8.97 14.16
CA VAL A 53 0.57 9.62 13.03
C VAL A 53 -0.24 10.78 12.44
N TYR A 54 -1.56 10.69 12.43
CA TYR A 54 -2.41 11.78 11.94
C TYR A 54 -2.75 12.82 13.00
N ASP A 55 -3.01 12.42 14.24
CA ASP A 55 -3.51 13.32 15.28
C ASP A 55 -2.36 14.03 16.04
N VAL A 56 -1.20 13.37 16.16
CA VAL A 56 -0.02 13.93 16.86
C VAL A 56 1.03 14.40 15.87
N LEU A 57 1.51 13.53 14.96
CA LEU A 57 2.61 13.86 14.04
C LEU A 57 2.14 14.65 12.81
N LYS A 58 0.82 14.76 12.58
CA LYS A 58 0.24 15.48 11.43
C LYS A 58 0.77 14.97 10.08
N ALA A 59 0.84 13.66 9.94
CA ALA A 59 1.39 12.99 8.76
C ALA A 59 0.72 13.45 7.47
N PRO A 60 1.46 13.72 6.40
CA PRO A 60 0.91 14.01 5.08
C PRO A 60 0.35 12.75 4.40
N GLY A 61 0.79 11.56 4.83
CA GLY A 61 0.34 10.27 4.33
C GLY A 61 1.04 9.11 5.02
N VAL A 62 0.66 7.89 4.63
CA VAL A 62 1.23 6.64 5.15
C VAL A 62 1.84 5.81 4.04
N GLY A 63 2.92 5.09 4.37
CA GLY A 63 3.60 4.15 3.49
C GLY A 63 3.33 2.71 3.92
N LEU A 64 2.89 1.87 2.99
CA LEU A 64 2.67 0.44 3.23
C LEU A 64 3.50 -0.40 2.27
N TYR A 65 3.83 -1.61 2.69
CA TYR A 65 4.26 -2.63 1.75
C TYR A 65 3.08 -3.16 0.95
N THR A 66 3.36 -3.74 -0.22
CA THR A 66 2.35 -4.35 -1.08
C THR A 66 1.76 -5.62 -0.49
N SER A 67 2.53 -6.30 0.36
CA SER A 67 2.12 -7.54 1.03
C SER A 67 2.71 -7.66 2.43
N TYR A 68 2.04 -8.40 3.30
CA TYR A 68 2.44 -8.73 4.67
C TYR A 68 2.25 -10.24 4.87
N GLY A 69 3.36 -10.98 4.93
CA GLY A 69 3.33 -12.43 4.90
C GLY A 69 2.80 -12.95 3.56
N ALA A 70 1.70 -13.68 3.59
CA ALA A 70 1.04 -14.22 2.40
C ALA A 70 -0.17 -13.39 1.92
N GLU A 71 -0.47 -12.27 2.58
CA GLU A 71 -1.64 -11.44 2.30
C GLU A 71 -1.25 -10.14 1.59
N TRP A 72 -1.98 -9.80 0.53
CA TRP A 72 -1.93 -8.49 -0.13
C TRP A 72 -2.93 -7.53 0.49
N LEU A 73 -2.78 -6.23 0.21
CA LEU A 73 -3.55 -5.17 0.85
C LEU A 73 -5.08 -5.27 0.71
N GLY A 74 -5.58 -6.05 -0.24
CA GLY A 74 -7.01 -6.35 -0.37
C GLY A 74 -7.51 -7.47 0.55
N ASP A 75 -6.65 -8.09 1.37
CA ASP A 75 -7.11 -9.11 2.31
C ASP A 75 -8.06 -8.51 3.36
N LYS A 76 -9.09 -9.28 3.71
CA LYS A 76 -10.15 -8.85 4.65
C LYS A 76 -9.64 -8.47 6.04
N ARG A 77 -8.50 -9.00 6.45
CA ARG A 77 -7.89 -8.66 7.76
C ARG A 77 -7.52 -7.18 7.84
N PHE A 78 -7.26 -6.52 6.71
CA PHE A 78 -6.92 -5.10 6.66
C PHE A 78 -8.13 -4.18 6.51
N ASN A 79 -9.35 -4.70 6.37
CA ASN A 79 -10.55 -3.89 6.22
C ASN A 79 -10.69 -2.78 7.29
N PRO A 80 -10.52 -3.04 8.59
CA PRO A 80 -10.65 -1.99 9.60
C PRO A 80 -9.61 -0.87 9.41
N VAL A 81 -8.41 -1.22 8.99
CA VAL A 81 -7.34 -0.25 8.70
C VAL A 81 -7.70 0.63 7.51
N PHE A 82 -8.19 0.04 6.43
CA PHE A 82 -8.61 0.80 5.24
C PHE A 82 -9.84 1.68 5.51
N GLU A 83 -10.78 1.23 6.32
CA GLU A 83 -11.94 2.02 6.73
C GLU A 83 -11.51 3.27 7.52
N GLU A 84 -10.57 3.15 8.44
CA GLU A 84 -10.02 4.29 9.18
C GLU A 84 -9.18 5.22 8.28
N LEU A 85 -8.37 4.67 7.38
CA LEU A 85 -7.65 5.47 6.37
C LEU A 85 -8.62 6.22 5.45
N ASN A 86 -9.73 5.59 5.06
CA ASN A 86 -10.77 6.22 4.26
C ASN A 86 -11.45 7.37 5.01
N ARG A 87 -11.83 7.16 6.29
CA ARG A 87 -12.41 8.21 7.13
C ARG A 87 -11.51 9.45 7.23
N ARG A 88 -10.19 9.23 7.18
CA ARG A 88 -9.17 10.30 7.22
C ARG A 88 -8.82 10.86 5.84
N LYS A 89 -9.39 10.31 4.75
CA LYS A 89 -9.06 10.67 3.36
C LYS A 89 -7.55 10.58 3.09
N ALA A 90 -6.95 9.52 3.57
CA ALA A 90 -5.52 9.33 3.61
C ALA A 90 -4.90 9.29 2.21
N VAL A 91 -3.67 9.80 2.11
CA VAL A 91 -2.76 9.50 1.00
C VAL A 91 -1.94 8.28 1.41
N LEU A 92 -1.94 7.25 0.57
CA LEU A 92 -1.28 5.99 0.82
C LEU A 92 -0.29 5.68 -0.30
N TYR A 93 1.00 5.64 0.04
CA TYR A 93 2.06 5.17 -0.85
C TYR A 93 2.31 3.69 -0.62
N THR A 94 2.50 2.91 -1.69
CA THR A 94 2.88 1.50 -1.58
C THR A 94 4.23 1.22 -2.22
N HIS A 95 5.02 0.39 -1.58
CA HIS A 95 6.28 -0.12 -2.12
C HIS A 95 6.34 -1.65 -1.94
N PRO A 96 6.74 -2.41 -2.97
CA PRO A 96 6.88 -3.86 -2.84
C PRO A 96 8.03 -4.23 -1.92
N THR A 97 7.91 -5.43 -1.38
CA THR A 97 8.95 -6.16 -0.68
C THR A 97 9.05 -7.57 -1.27
N ASP A 98 9.89 -8.40 -0.72
CA ASP A 98 10.00 -9.79 -1.13
C ASP A 98 8.76 -10.57 -0.66
N ALA A 99 7.76 -10.70 -1.53
CA ALA A 99 6.55 -11.45 -1.23
C ALA A 99 6.88 -12.91 -0.88
N ALA A 100 6.23 -13.45 0.16
CA ALA A 100 6.54 -14.78 0.69
C ALA A 100 6.45 -15.90 -0.37
N CYS A 101 5.53 -15.75 -1.36
CA CYS A 101 5.34 -16.75 -2.43
C CYS A 101 6.47 -16.78 -3.45
N CYS A 102 7.22 -15.68 -3.61
CA CYS A 102 7.79 -15.40 -4.93
C CYS A 102 9.21 -14.85 -4.81
N GLN A 103 10.03 -15.51 -4.01
CA GLN A 103 11.43 -15.11 -3.81
C GLN A 103 12.36 -16.01 -4.63
N ASN A 104 13.30 -15.40 -5.33
CA ASN A 104 14.37 -16.08 -6.06
C ASN A 104 13.87 -17.18 -7.04
N LEU A 105 12.74 -16.95 -7.69
CA LEU A 105 12.10 -17.93 -8.58
C LEU A 105 12.94 -18.25 -9.81
N ILE A 106 13.68 -17.28 -10.33
CA ILE A 106 14.50 -17.43 -11.52
C ILE A 106 15.97 -17.21 -11.14
N PRO A 107 16.85 -18.22 -11.31
CA PRO A 107 18.27 -18.06 -11.00
C PRO A 107 18.88 -16.86 -11.72
N ARG A 108 19.64 -16.05 -10.99
CA ARG A 108 20.32 -14.83 -11.48
C ARG A 108 19.40 -13.66 -11.86
N VAL A 109 18.10 -13.76 -11.65
CA VAL A 109 17.17 -12.63 -11.75
C VAL A 109 16.88 -12.12 -10.33
N ALA A 110 17.33 -10.93 -10.04
CA ALA A 110 17.06 -10.31 -8.74
C ALA A 110 15.56 -9.99 -8.61
N ASN A 111 15.00 -10.14 -7.40
CA ASN A 111 13.58 -9.90 -7.15
C ASN A 111 13.13 -8.50 -7.60
N GLN A 112 13.99 -7.50 -7.46
CA GLN A 112 13.71 -6.13 -7.89
C GLN A 112 13.46 -5.99 -9.40
N MET A 113 14.02 -6.89 -10.21
CA MET A 113 13.88 -6.82 -11.67
C MET A 113 12.50 -7.31 -12.13
N LEU A 114 11.93 -8.29 -11.44
CA LEU A 114 10.69 -8.95 -11.88
C LEU A 114 9.61 -8.96 -10.79
N GLU A 115 9.95 -9.47 -9.60
CA GLU A 115 8.93 -9.70 -8.57
C GLU A 115 8.37 -8.42 -7.99
N TYR A 116 9.16 -7.34 -7.84
CA TYR A 116 8.65 -6.08 -7.30
C TYR A 116 7.57 -5.44 -8.18
N PRO A 117 7.74 -5.29 -9.51
CA PRO A 117 6.66 -4.86 -10.39
C PRO A 117 5.45 -5.80 -10.36
N MET A 118 5.69 -7.11 -10.31
CA MET A 118 4.62 -8.11 -10.21
C MET A 118 3.85 -7.98 -8.89
N ASP A 119 4.52 -7.75 -7.77
CA ASP A 119 3.87 -7.63 -6.47
C ASP A 119 3.06 -6.33 -6.34
N THR A 120 3.54 -5.24 -6.92
CA THR A 120 2.74 -4.01 -7.09
C THR A 120 1.45 -4.32 -7.86
N THR A 121 1.53 -5.09 -8.92
CA THR A 121 0.35 -5.50 -9.72
C THR A 121 -0.60 -6.38 -8.91
N ARG A 122 -0.08 -7.35 -8.13
CA ARG A 122 -0.89 -8.23 -7.25
C ARG A 122 -1.66 -7.42 -6.22
N THR A 123 -1.02 -6.45 -5.59
CA THR A 123 -1.71 -5.62 -4.60
C THR A 123 -2.82 -4.76 -5.21
N ILE A 124 -2.59 -4.17 -6.39
CA ILE A 124 -3.64 -3.42 -7.09
C ILE A 124 -4.81 -4.34 -7.45
N ALA A 125 -4.52 -5.51 -8.02
CA ALA A 125 -5.56 -6.49 -8.34
C ALA A 125 -6.33 -6.92 -7.08
N SER A 126 -5.64 -7.14 -5.96
CA SER A 126 -6.29 -7.53 -4.70
C SER A 126 -7.24 -6.45 -4.19
N LEU A 127 -6.84 -5.17 -4.22
CA LEU A 127 -7.67 -4.04 -3.80
C LEU A 127 -8.94 -3.87 -4.64
N ILE A 128 -8.85 -4.15 -5.95
CA ILE A 128 -9.99 -4.07 -6.87
C ILE A 128 -10.93 -5.26 -6.67
N ILE A 129 -10.39 -6.48 -6.66
CA ILE A 129 -11.19 -7.71 -6.62
C ILE A 129 -11.85 -7.90 -5.25
N SER A 130 -11.21 -7.49 -4.16
CA SER A 130 -11.80 -7.49 -2.82
C SER A 130 -12.79 -6.37 -2.56
N GLU A 131 -13.00 -5.48 -3.55
CA GLU A 131 -13.82 -4.28 -3.44
C GLU A 131 -13.33 -3.27 -2.38
N THR A 132 -12.09 -3.41 -1.88
CA THR A 132 -11.52 -2.45 -0.92
C THR A 132 -11.47 -1.05 -1.51
N ALA A 133 -11.09 -0.91 -2.78
CA ALA A 133 -11.10 0.38 -3.48
C ALA A 133 -12.51 0.99 -3.61
N THR A 134 -13.54 0.15 -3.70
CA THR A 134 -14.95 0.56 -3.76
C THR A 134 -15.48 0.99 -2.39
N ARG A 135 -15.16 0.22 -1.34
CA ARG A 135 -15.58 0.55 0.03
C ARG A 135 -14.84 1.77 0.60
N CYS A 136 -13.63 2.01 0.13
CA CYS A 136 -12.76 3.07 0.63
C CYS A 136 -12.40 4.09 -0.46
N PRO A 137 -13.41 4.81 -1.03
CA PRO A 137 -13.23 5.68 -2.19
C PRO A 137 -12.42 6.95 -1.90
N ASP A 138 -12.29 7.34 -0.64
CA ASP A 138 -11.57 8.56 -0.26
C ASP A 138 -10.08 8.32 -0.02
N VAL A 139 -9.61 7.06 0.01
CA VAL A 139 -8.19 6.75 0.03
C VAL A 139 -7.57 7.09 -1.32
N ARG A 140 -6.50 7.86 -1.31
CA ARG A 140 -5.72 8.22 -2.50
C ARG A 140 -4.46 7.37 -2.56
N PHE A 141 -4.38 6.50 -3.53
CA PHE A 141 -3.26 5.58 -3.70
C PHE A 141 -2.16 6.18 -4.59
N ILE A 142 -0.93 5.92 -4.20
CA ILE A 142 0.28 6.14 -5.01
C ILE A 142 1.00 4.79 -5.08
N PHE A 143 1.03 4.18 -6.26
CA PHE A 143 1.71 2.92 -6.46
C PHE A 143 3.11 3.14 -7.04
N SER A 144 4.12 2.52 -6.44
CA SER A 144 5.47 2.50 -6.99
C SER A 144 5.53 1.81 -8.35
N HIS A 145 6.64 1.99 -9.07
CA HIS A 145 6.91 1.34 -10.36
C HIS A 145 5.80 1.56 -11.41
N ALA A 146 5.17 2.75 -11.41
CA ALA A 146 4.06 3.10 -12.32
C ALA A 146 2.93 2.04 -12.33
N GLY A 147 2.60 1.47 -11.17
CA GLY A 147 1.61 0.40 -11.07
C GLY A 147 2.12 -0.99 -11.50
N GLY A 148 3.43 -1.15 -11.64
CA GLY A 148 4.06 -2.42 -11.98
C GLY A 148 3.76 -2.88 -13.42
N THR A 149 3.31 -4.12 -13.57
CA THR A 149 2.95 -4.72 -14.87
C THR A 149 1.44 -4.58 -15.18
N LEU A 150 0.72 -3.75 -14.39
CA LEU A 150 -0.74 -3.64 -14.45
C LEU A 150 -1.25 -3.36 -15.87
N ILE A 151 -0.63 -2.46 -16.61
CA ILE A 151 -1.04 -2.11 -17.98
C ILE A 151 -1.02 -3.34 -18.88
N GLY A 152 0.02 -4.18 -18.77
CA GLY A 152 0.15 -5.41 -19.56
C GLY A 152 -0.91 -6.48 -19.25
N VAL A 153 -1.48 -6.48 -18.05
CA VAL A 153 -2.48 -7.47 -17.62
C VAL A 153 -3.88 -6.87 -17.40
N ALA A 154 -4.04 -5.55 -17.62
CA ALA A 154 -5.31 -4.85 -17.37
C ALA A 154 -6.50 -5.49 -18.09
N GLY A 155 -6.32 -5.90 -19.36
CA GLY A 155 -7.37 -6.57 -20.11
C GLY A 155 -7.86 -7.87 -19.48
N ARG A 156 -6.96 -8.61 -18.82
CA ARG A 156 -7.33 -9.83 -18.09
C ARG A 156 -8.05 -9.51 -16.79
N LEU A 157 -7.63 -8.46 -16.09
CA LEU A 157 -8.25 -8.02 -14.84
C LEU A 157 -9.64 -7.42 -15.08
N LEU A 158 -9.80 -6.63 -16.14
CA LEU A 158 -11.05 -6.00 -16.53
C LEU A 158 -12.05 -7.00 -17.12
N GLY A 159 -11.56 -8.05 -17.78
CA GLY A 159 -12.44 -9.06 -18.40
C GLY A 159 -13.46 -8.43 -19.35
N ALA A 160 -14.76 -8.66 -19.07
CA ALA A 160 -15.86 -8.15 -19.90
C ALA A 160 -15.97 -6.61 -19.95
N GLU A 161 -15.31 -5.89 -19.03
CA GLU A 161 -15.26 -4.42 -19.07
C GLU A 161 -14.26 -3.89 -20.12
N MET A 162 -13.40 -4.75 -20.69
CA MET A 162 -12.39 -4.36 -21.67
C MET A 162 -12.92 -4.45 -23.11
N THR A 163 -13.84 -3.55 -23.46
CA THR A 163 -14.38 -3.43 -24.82
C THR A 163 -14.09 -2.04 -25.40
N ALA A 164 -14.08 -1.92 -26.73
CA ALA A 164 -13.90 -0.62 -27.37
C ALA A 164 -14.94 0.40 -26.91
N ASP A 165 -16.18 -0.04 -26.70
CA ASP A 165 -17.30 0.81 -26.25
C ASP A 165 -17.09 1.30 -24.80
N THR A 166 -16.68 0.41 -23.88
CA THR A 166 -16.41 0.80 -22.47
C THR A 166 -15.17 1.67 -22.32
N LEU A 167 -14.18 1.49 -23.18
CA LEU A 167 -12.97 2.31 -23.18
C LEU A 167 -13.19 3.72 -23.76
N ALA A 168 -14.12 3.85 -24.69
CA ALA A 168 -14.49 5.13 -25.33
C ALA A 168 -15.36 6.02 -24.44
N LYS A 169 -15.97 5.48 -23.40
CA LYS A 169 -16.90 6.20 -22.51
C LYS A 169 -16.30 6.42 -21.12
N PRO A 170 -16.82 7.38 -20.33
CA PRO A 170 -16.52 7.42 -18.90
C PRO A 170 -16.87 6.08 -18.24
N PRO A 171 -16.01 5.53 -17.41
CA PRO A 171 -16.30 4.27 -16.75
C PRO A 171 -17.48 4.41 -15.80
N ALA A 172 -18.28 3.37 -15.69
CA ALA A 172 -19.36 3.31 -14.70
C ALA A 172 -18.76 3.47 -13.28
N PRO A 173 -19.39 4.24 -12.41
CA PRO A 173 -18.94 4.39 -11.02
C PRO A 173 -18.74 3.01 -10.36
N ASN A 174 -17.65 2.86 -9.63
CA ASN A 174 -17.27 1.63 -8.93
C ASN A 174 -16.96 0.40 -9.80
N SER A 175 -16.91 0.55 -11.14
CA SER A 175 -16.38 -0.51 -12.01
C SER A 175 -14.88 -0.70 -11.82
N ARG A 176 -14.34 -1.86 -12.22
CA ARG A 176 -12.89 -2.10 -12.18
C ARG A 176 -12.12 -1.07 -13.01
N LEU A 177 -12.65 -0.72 -14.19
CA LEU A 177 -12.06 0.32 -15.04
C LEU A 177 -12.09 1.69 -14.36
N TYR A 178 -13.15 2.01 -13.61
CA TYR A 178 -13.22 3.24 -12.83
C TYR A 178 -12.07 3.32 -11.81
N HIS A 179 -11.83 2.25 -11.05
CA HIS A 179 -10.75 2.21 -10.08
C HIS A 179 -9.37 2.24 -10.74
N LEU A 180 -9.17 1.50 -11.83
CA LEU A 180 -7.90 1.53 -12.58
C LEU A 180 -7.54 2.91 -13.13
N ARG A 181 -8.52 3.74 -13.48
CA ARG A 181 -8.28 5.11 -13.94
C ARG A 181 -8.02 6.11 -12.80
N ARG A 182 -8.25 5.72 -11.57
CA ARG A 182 -7.99 6.54 -10.37
C ARG A 182 -6.65 6.25 -9.74
N PHE A 183 -6.06 5.13 -10.05
CA PHE A 183 -4.74 4.69 -9.63
C PHE A 183 -3.70 5.19 -10.64
#